data_1e3e0511cd684133e2645f17c905ccc6
#
_entry.id   1e3e0511cd684133e2645f17c905ccc6
#
_cell.length_a   1.000
_cell.length_b   1.000
_cell.length_c   1.000
_cell.angle_alpha   90.00
_cell.angle_beta   90.00
_cell.angle_gamma   90.00
#
_symmetry.space_group_name_H-M   'P 1'
#
loop_
_entity.id
_entity.type
_entity.pdbx_description
1 polymer ?
#
loop_
_entity_poly.entity_id
_entity_poly.type
_entity_poly.pdbx_seq_one_letter_code
_entity_poly.pdbx_strand_id
1 'polypeptide(L)'
;GEFKPYATEESFGKEDSVLQTLTLTEGVKLSGEIDRIDVFGDYARVIDYKTGQTRFSYSDLYFGKKIQLMIYMRVLEKNGFKPAGFFYFPFSVSWSDDEFSHRLSGAFDCSGELLKAFDRDLTGEYKSRVIDAHLKPNKNGELVLTKNNRACTQQQLYMLTEYAEKAADNAVREILSGCIAALPAESGNKTACSFCDYASVCRGPRRIRKCDGAKREDIFEAVTKL
;
A
#
# COMPACT_ATOMS: atom_id res chain seq x y z
N GLY A 1 9.14 -4.62 18.01
CA GLY A 1 7.82 -5.21 17.84
C GLY A 1 7.83 -6.72 17.96
N GLU A 2 6.67 -7.34 17.81
CA GLU A 2 6.50 -8.79 17.90
C GLU A 2 6.37 -9.46 16.53
N PHE A 3 6.21 -8.68 15.48
CA PHE A 3 6.27 -9.18 14.12
C PHE A 3 7.64 -9.79 13.83
N LYS A 4 7.65 -11.01 13.31
CA LYS A 4 8.87 -11.74 12.93
C LYS A 4 8.95 -11.89 11.42
N PRO A 5 10.14 -11.80 10.81
CA PRO A 5 10.33 -12.11 9.40
C PRO A 5 9.83 -13.52 9.10
N TYR A 6 8.95 -13.63 8.10
CA TYR A 6 8.42 -14.88 7.60
C TYR A 6 9.11 -15.28 6.30
N ALA A 7 9.20 -14.35 5.35
CA ALA A 7 9.87 -14.53 4.08
C ALA A 7 10.46 -13.22 3.55
N THR A 8 11.49 -13.34 2.71
CA THR A 8 12.08 -12.24 1.94
C THR A 8 12.20 -12.68 0.49
N GLU A 9 12.01 -11.73 -0.44
CA GLU A 9 12.05 -12.00 -1.90
C GLU A 9 11.13 -13.14 -2.31
N GLU A 10 9.94 -13.20 -1.70
CA GLU A 10 8.99 -14.30 -1.90
C GLU A 10 8.20 -14.10 -3.19
N SER A 11 8.36 -15.04 -4.11
CA SER A 11 7.69 -15.00 -5.42
C SER A 11 6.26 -15.55 -5.37
N PHE A 12 5.39 -15.00 -6.21
CA PHE A 12 4.05 -15.53 -6.46
C PHE A 12 3.73 -15.52 -7.95
N GLY A 13 2.88 -16.46 -8.37
CA GLY A 13 2.43 -16.57 -9.76
C GLY A 13 3.48 -17.05 -10.75
N LYS A 14 4.64 -17.50 -10.29
CA LYS A 14 5.67 -18.23 -11.07
C LYS A 14 5.50 -19.74 -10.87
N GLU A 15 6.16 -20.53 -11.72
CA GLU A 15 6.00 -22.00 -11.76
C GLU A 15 6.34 -22.68 -10.42
N ASP A 16 7.38 -22.22 -9.73
CA ASP A 16 7.85 -22.75 -8.45
C ASP A 16 7.37 -21.95 -7.22
N SER A 17 6.40 -21.05 -7.40
CA SER A 17 5.92 -20.20 -6.29
C SER A 17 5.09 -21.00 -5.30
N VAL A 18 5.39 -20.85 -4.02
CA VAL A 18 4.61 -21.43 -2.91
C VAL A 18 3.30 -20.67 -2.72
N LEU A 19 3.35 -19.34 -2.87
CA LEU A 19 2.17 -18.51 -2.73
C LEU A 19 1.24 -18.62 -3.94
N GLN A 20 -0.03 -18.92 -3.66
CA GLN A 20 -1.09 -18.85 -4.67
C GLN A 20 -1.25 -17.40 -5.15
N THR A 21 -1.36 -17.22 -6.46
CA THR A 21 -1.53 -15.90 -7.06
C THR A 21 -2.98 -15.45 -7.15
N LEU A 22 -3.17 -14.19 -7.50
CA LEU A 22 -4.46 -13.64 -7.91
C LEU A 22 -4.71 -13.99 -9.38
N THR A 23 -5.91 -14.52 -9.65
CA THR A 23 -6.41 -14.72 -11.01
C THR A 23 -7.47 -13.68 -11.27
N LEU A 24 -7.23 -12.86 -12.27
CA LEU A 24 -8.09 -11.77 -12.70
C LEU A 24 -9.00 -12.21 -13.86
N THR A 25 -9.72 -11.27 -14.46
CA THR A 25 -10.59 -11.50 -15.64
C THR A 25 -9.88 -12.30 -16.72
N GLU A 26 -10.62 -13.15 -17.42
CA GLU A 26 -10.17 -14.03 -18.51
C GLU A 26 -9.00 -14.95 -18.13
N GLY A 27 -8.84 -15.25 -16.82
CA GLY A 27 -7.80 -16.15 -16.33
C GLY A 27 -6.40 -15.54 -16.30
N VAL A 28 -6.26 -14.23 -16.45
CA VAL A 28 -4.97 -13.53 -16.35
C VAL A 28 -4.45 -13.66 -14.93
N LYS A 29 -3.24 -14.20 -14.78
CA LYS A 29 -2.58 -14.38 -13.49
C LYS A 29 -1.58 -13.25 -13.24
N LEU A 30 -1.61 -12.71 -12.04
CA LEU A 30 -0.56 -11.78 -11.60
C LEU A 30 0.67 -12.58 -11.14
N SER A 31 1.86 -12.04 -11.42
CA SER A 31 3.11 -12.58 -10.89
C SER A 31 3.96 -11.44 -10.32
N GLY A 32 4.77 -11.76 -9.34
CA GLY A 32 5.64 -10.77 -8.71
C GLY A 32 6.51 -11.37 -7.64
N GLU A 33 7.15 -10.47 -6.90
CA GLU A 33 8.04 -10.82 -5.79
C GLU A 33 7.82 -9.81 -4.66
N ILE A 34 7.62 -10.32 -3.46
CA ILE A 34 7.36 -9.52 -2.26
C ILE A 34 8.69 -9.38 -1.52
N ASP A 35 9.18 -8.15 -1.37
CA ASP A 35 10.50 -7.90 -0.78
C ASP A 35 10.59 -8.48 0.64
N ARG A 36 9.55 -8.26 1.47
CA ARG A 36 9.53 -8.77 2.84
C ARG A 36 8.12 -8.98 3.37
N ILE A 37 7.91 -10.11 4.01
CA ILE A 37 6.72 -10.50 4.75
C ILE A 37 7.11 -10.73 6.20
N ASP A 38 6.47 -10.04 7.14
CA ASP A 38 6.58 -10.32 8.56
C ASP A 38 5.22 -10.77 9.10
N VAL A 39 5.22 -11.68 10.08
CA VAL A 39 4.00 -12.25 10.66
C VAL A 39 3.94 -12.11 12.18
N PHE A 40 2.72 -12.00 12.70
CA PHE A 40 2.37 -12.08 14.11
C PHE A 40 1.06 -12.89 14.23
N GLY A 41 1.14 -14.12 14.73
CA GLY A 41 0.03 -15.08 14.65
C GLY A 41 -0.44 -15.27 13.20
N ASP A 42 -1.73 -15.06 12.95
CA ASP A 42 -2.34 -15.14 11.62
C ASP A 42 -2.20 -13.82 10.82
N TYR A 43 -1.65 -12.78 11.44
CA TYR A 43 -1.52 -11.48 10.81
C TYR A 43 -0.22 -11.33 10.05
N ALA A 44 -0.29 -10.76 8.85
CA ALA A 44 0.87 -10.42 8.04
C ALA A 44 0.97 -8.92 7.80
N ARG A 45 2.22 -8.43 7.72
CA ARG A 45 2.52 -7.14 7.15
C ARG A 45 3.47 -7.29 5.98
N VAL A 46 3.26 -6.49 4.95
CA VAL A 46 4.14 -6.40 3.77
C VAL A 46 4.99 -5.15 3.88
N ILE A 47 6.29 -5.30 3.59
CA ILE A 47 7.24 -4.19 3.53
C ILE A 47 7.95 -4.24 2.20
N ASP A 48 7.93 -3.12 1.48
CA ASP A 48 8.61 -2.93 0.20
C ASP A 48 9.70 -1.85 0.37
N TYR A 49 10.94 -2.17 0.01
CA TYR A 49 12.09 -1.29 0.17
C TYR A 49 12.19 -0.32 -0.99
N LYS A 50 12.21 0.98 -0.71
CA LYS A 50 12.30 2.01 -1.74
C LYS A 50 13.54 2.88 -1.56
N THR A 51 14.37 2.94 -2.60
CA THR A 51 15.44 3.93 -2.69
C THR A 51 14.81 5.31 -2.94
N GLY A 52 14.90 6.20 -1.97
CA GLY A 52 14.33 7.54 -2.03
C GLY A 52 13.12 7.76 -1.12
N GLN A 53 12.49 8.93 -1.24
CA GLN A 53 11.41 9.36 -0.34
C GLN A 53 10.02 8.91 -0.83
N THR A 54 9.84 7.63 -1.15
CA THR A 54 8.52 7.11 -1.50
C THR A 54 7.63 7.05 -0.26
N ARG A 55 6.46 7.69 -0.35
CA ARG A 55 5.45 7.68 0.71
C ARG A 55 4.16 7.06 0.21
N PHE A 56 3.46 6.38 1.09
CA PHE A 56 2.13 5.87 0.81
C PHE A 56 1.14 7.02 0.56
N SER A 57 0.24 6.87 -0.42
CA SER A 57 -0.77 7.85 -0.78
C SER A 57 -2.07 7.18 -1.19
N TYR A 58 -3.17 7.53 -0.54
CA TYR A 58 -4.51 7.07 -0.93
C TYR A 58 -4.92 7.59 -2.30
N SER A 59 -4.49 8.80 -2.67
CA SER A 59 -4.74 9.34 -4.00
C SER A 59 -4.05 8.49 -5.08
N ASP A 60 -2.79 8.08 -4.86
CA ASP A 60 -2.09 7.20 -5.80
C ASP A 60 -2.78 5.83 -5.93
N LEU A 61 -3.30 5.28 -4.83
CA LEU A 61 -4.09 4.05 -4.85
C LEU A 61 -5.40 4.24 -5.61
N TYR A 62 -6.18 5.29 -5.31
CA TYR A 62 -7.46 5.57 -5.95
C TYR A 62 -7.35 5.67 -7.47
N PHE A 63 -6.30 6.28 -7.96
CA PHE A 63 -6.04 6.39 -9.40
C PHE A 63 -5.27 5.21 -10.01
N GLY A 64 -5.06 4.13 -9.27
CA GLY A 64 -4.40 2.91 -9.75
C GLY A 64 -2.90 3.05 -10.01
N LYS A 65 -2.24 4.07 -9.43
CA LYS A 65 -0.82 4.36 -9.71
C LYS A 65 0.16 3.53 -8.86
N LYS A 66 -0.16 3.31 -7.59
CA LYS A 66 0.70 2.59 -6.63
C LYS A 66 -0.13 1.55 -5.89
N ILE A 67 -0.54 0.50 -6.59
CA ILE A 67 -1.37 -0.59 -6.05
C ILE A 67 -0.53 -1.78 -5.55
N GLN A 68 0.77 -1.80 -5.80
CA GLN A 68 1.68 -2.93 -5.57
C GLN A 68 1.57 -3.50 -4.15
N LEU A 69 1.71 -2.67 -3.11
CA LEU A 69 1.64 -3.11 -1.71
C LEU A 69 0.31 -3.81 -1.37
N MET A 70 -0.79 -3.25 -1.86
CA MET A 70 -2.13 -3.81 -1.61
C MET A 70 -2.35 -5.10 -2.39
N ILE A 71 -1.81 -5.22 -3.60
CA ILE A 71 -1.80 -6.47 -4.38
C ILE A 71 -1.01 -7.54 -3.63
N TYR A 72 0.16 -7.22 -3.11
CA TYR A 72 0.97 -8.16 -2.34
C TYR A 72 0.22 -8.65 -1.09
N MET A 73 -0.41 -7.73 -0.36
CA MET A 73 -1.24 -8.11 0.79
C MET A 73 -2.44 -8.96 0.36
N ARG A 74 -3.08 -8.63 -0.78
CA ARG A 74 -4.20 -9.42 -1.32
C ARG A 74 -3.79 -10.84 -1.69
N VAL A 75 -2.57 -11.04 -2.19
CA VAL A 75 -1.99 -12.38 -2.39
C VAL A 75 -1.87 -13.11 -1.05
N LEU A 76 -1.37 -12.46 -0.01
CA LEU A 76 -1.25 -13.08 1.32
C LEU A 76 -2.62 -13.42 1.93
N GLU A 77 -3.64 -12.59 1.72
CA GLU A 77 -5.02 -12.88 2.14
C GLU A 77 -5.55 -14.17 1.49
N LYS A 78 -5.29 -14.38 0.20
CA LYS A 78 -5.63 -15.62 -0.51
C LYS A 78 -4.87 -16.83 0.03
N ASN A 79 -3.74 -16.62 0.67
CA ASN A 79 -2.91 -17.64 1.32
C ASN A 79 -3.19 -17.78 2.82
N GLY A 80 -4.30 -17.21 3.32
CA GLY A 80 -4.80 -17.42 4.68
C GLY A 80 -4.33 -16.41 5.73
N PHE A 81 -3.56 -15.39 5.35
CA PHE A 81 -3.13 -14.35 6.28
C PHE A 81 -4.19 -13.24 6.42
N LYS A 82 -4.22 -12.62 7.60
CA LYS A 82 -5.02 -11.42 7.87
C LYS A 82 -4.15 -10.17 7.68
N PRO A 83 -4.62 -9.11 7.02
CA PRO A 83 -3.82 -7.90 6.83
C PRO A 83 -3.62 -7.16 8.15
N ALA A 84 -2.37 -6.99 8.59
CA ALA A 84 -2.00 -6.09 9.67
C ALA A 84 -1.59 -4.72 9.15
N GLY A 85 -0.98 -4.68 7.96
CA GLY A 85 -0.56 -3.44 7.32
C GLY A 85 0.36 -3.67 6.14
N PHE A 86 0.53 -2.63 5.35
CA PHE A 86 1.39 -2.64 4.18
C PHE A 86 2.16 -1.33 4.09
N PHE A 87 3.47 -1.41 3.84
CA PHE A 87 4.39 -0.32 4.08
C PHE A 87 5.46 -0.20 3.01
N TYR A 88 5.82 1.05 2.70
CA TYR A 88 7.11 1.38 2.13
C TYR A 88 8.11 1.63 3.25
N PHE A 89 9.30 1.06 3.13
CA PHE A 89 10.45 1.42 3.95
C PHE A 89 11.38 2.30 3.12
N PRO A 90 11.47 3.62 3.42
CA PRO A 90 12.37 4.50 2.70
C PRO A 90 13.81 4.21 3.10
N PHE A 91 14.60 3.66 2.19
CA PHE A 91 16.03 3.52 2.35
C PHE A 91 16.71 4.80 1.85
N SER A 92 17.02 5.70 2.75
CA SER A 92 17.75 6.94 2.45
C SER A 92 19.20 6.82 2.89
N VAL A 93 20.12 7.17 1.99
CA VAL A 93 21.56 7.25 2.29
C VAL A 93 21.91 8.59 2.97
N SER A 94 20.96 9.54 3.02
CA SER A 94 21.17 10.82 3.68
C SER A 94 21.07 10.67 5.20
N TRP A 95 22.10 11.12 5.91
CA TRP A 95 22.05 11.26 7.36
C TRP A 95 20.95 12.26 7.74
N SER A 96 20.09 11.89 8.68
CA SER A 96 19.05 12.76 9.22
C SER A 96 19.05 12.64 10.74
N ASP A 97 19.04 13.78 11.42
CA ASP A 97 18.90 13.87 12.87
C ASP A 97 17.44 13.59 13.33
N ASP A 98 16.49 13.49 12.39
CA ASP A 98 15.10 13.13 12.70
C ASP A 98 14.99 11.62 12.94
N GLU A 99 14.84 11.23 14.20
CA GLU A 99 14.68 9.82 14.60
C GLU A 99 13.44 9.14 14.02
N PHE A 100 12.54 9.91 13.42
CA PHE A 100 11.34 9.41 12.74
C PHE A 100 11.47 9.29 11.22
N SER A 101 12.65 9.64 10.67
CA SER A 101 12.87 9.66 9.21
C SER A 101 12.77 8.27 8.55
N HIS A 102 13.04 7.20 9.32
CA HIS A 102 13.07 5.81 8.86
C HIS A 102 11.84 4.99 9.27
N ARG A 103 10.74 5.65 9.62
CA ARG A 103 9.50 4.93 9.92
C ARG A 103 8.88 4.31 8.67
N LEU A 104 8.21 3.18 8.87
CA LEU A 104 7.38 2.54 7.86
C LEU A 104 6.24 3.49 7.43
N SER A 105 6.13 3.73 6.12
CA SER A 105 5.12 4.60 5.53
C SER A 105 4.03 3.78 4.87
N GLY A 106 2.86 3.66 5.50
CA GLY A 106 1.79 2.83 4.98
C GLY A 106 0.52 2.90 5.80
N ALA A 107 -0.43 2.01 5.52
CA ALA A 107 -1.64 1.85 6.33
C ALA A 107 -1.50 0.62 7.23
N PHE A 108 -2.07 0.68 8.43
CA PHE A 108 -1.94 -0.34 9.45
C PHE A 108 -3.22 -0.50 10.27
N ASP A 109 -3.41 -1.70 10.81
CA ASP A 109 -4.50 -1.98 11.74
C ASP A 109 -4.28 -1.25 13.07
N CYS A 110 -5.32 -0.55 13.52
CA CYS A 110 -5.28 0.26 14.74
C CYS A 110 -5.80 -0.46 16.00
N SER A 111 -6.01 -1.78 15.96
CA SER A 111 -6.37 -2.55 17.16
C SER A 111 -5.24 -2.50 18.18
N GLY A 112 -5.61 -2.47 19.48
CA GLY A 112 -4.62 -2.33 20.54
C GLY A 112 -3.61 -3.48 20.60
N GLU A 113 -3.99 -4.67 20.19
CA GLU A 113 -3.12 -5.84 20.09
C GLU A 113 -2.06 -5.63 19.02
N LEU A 114 -2.47 -5.25 17.80
CA LEU A 114 -1.56 -5.05 16.68
C LEU A 114 -0.69 -3.80 16.86
N LEU A 115 -1.19 -2.74 17.47
CA LEU A 115 -0.36 -1.58 17.80
C LEU A 115 0.82 -1.96 18.70
N LYS A 116 0.61 -2.80 19.73
CA LYS A 116 1.68 -3.33 20.59
C LYS A 116 2.60 -4.28 19.84
N ALA A 117 2.06 -5.10 18.94
CA ALA A 117 2.85 -5.99 18.11
C ALA A 117 3.75 -5.22 17.13
N PHE A 118 3.30 -4.08 16.59
CA PHE A 118 4.15 -3.21 15.76
C PHE A 118 5.27 -2.58 16.59
N ASP A 119 4.96 -2.07 17.78
CA ASP A 119 5.93 -1.37 18.63
C ASP A 119 5.63 -1.63 20.11
N ARG A 120 6.46 -2.46 20.76
CA ARG A 120 6.31 -2.81 22.19
C ARG A 120 6.44 -1.61 23.11
N ASP A 121 7.20 -0.62 22.68
CA ASP A 121 7.47 0.59 23.47
C ASP A 121 6.32 1.61 23.35
N LEU A 122 5.27 1.29 22.58
CA LEU A 122 4.10 2.15 22.41
C LEU A 122 3.22 2.14 23.69
N THR A 123 3.76 2.72 24.76
CA THR A 123 3.14 2.83 26.08
C THR A 123 3.18 4.29 26.57
N GLY A 124 2.13 4.73 27.26
CA GLY A 124 2.05 6.13 27.71
C GLY A 124 1.84 7.10 26.57
N GLU A 125 2.16 8.37 26.80
CA GLU A 125 2.17 9.37 25.72
C GLU A 125 3.42 9.16 24.86
N TYR A 126 3.29 8.36 23.80
CA TYR A 126 4.39 7.92 22.99
C TYR A 126 4.11 7.99 21.50
N LYS A 127 5.11 8.42 20.75
CA LYS A 127 5.10 8.45 19.30
C LYS A 127 5.98 7.32 18.76
N SER A 128 5.40 6.36 18.05
CA SER A 128 6.13 5.21 17.55
C SER A 128 7.29 5.59 16.62
N ARG A 129 8.40 4.90 16.79
CA ARG A 129 9.56 4.95 15.88
C ARG A 129 9.44 3.97 14.71
N VAL A 130 8.46 3.06 14.76
CA VAL A 130 8.28 2.00 13.76
C VAL A 130 7.24 2.38 12.72
N ILE A 131 6.08 2.85 13.17
CA ILE A 131 4.94 3.23 12.31
C ILE A 131 4.49 4.66 12.64
N ASP A 132 3.67 5.24 11.77
CA ASP A 132 3.09 6.56 12.03
C ASP A 132 1.92 6.47 13.02
N ALA A 133 2.20 6.09 14.25
CA ALA A 133 1.24 6.01 15.34
C ALA A 133 1.68 6.88 16.53
N HIS A 134 0.71 7.55 17.16
CA HIS A 134 0.92 8.37 18.34
C HIS A 134 -0.24 8.16 19.33
N LEU A 135 0.05 7.69 20.52
CA LEU A 135 -0.91 7.56 21.62
C LEU A 135 -0.90 8.79 22.50
N LYS A 136 -2.08 9.20 22.95
CA LYS A 136 -2.26 10.26 23.95
C LYS A 136 -3.35 9.86 24.93
N PRO A 137 -3.26 10.28 26.21
CA PRO A 137 -4.34 10.08 27.15
C PRO A 137 -5.58 10.90 26.73
N ASN A 138 -6.74 10.27 26.76
CA ASN A 138 -8.03 10.95 26.61
C ASN A 138 -8.41 11.62 27.95
N LYS A 139 -9.61 12.24 28.00
CA LYS A 139 -10.10 12.91 29.21
C LYS A 139 -10.25 11.99 30.43
N ASN A 140 -10.34 10.68 30.22
CA ASN A 140 -10.45 9.65 31.25
C ASN A 140 -9.10 9.03 31.62
N GLY A 141 -7.99 9.49 31.03
CA GLY A 141 -6.66 8.94 31.25
C GLY A 141 -6.34 7.69 30.41
N GLU A 142 -7.27 7.22 29.56
CA GLU A 142 -7.04 6.08 28.69
C GLU A 142 -6.21 6.48 27.48
N LEU A 143 -5.22 5.65 27.13
CA LEU A 143 -4.39 5.86 25.96
C LEU A 143 -5.18 5.57 24.67
N VAL A 144 -5.33 6.57 23.85
CA VAL A 144 -6.02 6.48 22.55
C VAL A 144 -5.11 6.92 21.42
N LEU A 145 -5.26 6.28 20.28
CA LEU A 145 -4.55 6.68 19.07
C LEU A 145 -5.03 8.07 18.63
N THR A 146 -4.11 9.00 18.45
CA THR A 146 -4.44 10.32 17.91
C THR A 146 -4.98 10.17 16.49
N LYS A 147 -5.83 11.11 16.06
CA LYS A 147 -6.42 11.10 14.71
C LYS A 147 -5.32 10.92 13.67
N ASN A 148 -5.40 9.82 12.93
CA ASN A 148 -4.41 9.42 11.95
C ASN A 148 -5.11 8.78 10.75
N ASN A 149 -4.86 9.29 9.57
CA ASN A 149 -5.45 8.78 8.33
C ASN A 149 -4.80 7.46 7.85
N ARG A 150 -3.68 7.03 8.45
CA ARG A 150 -3.00 5.76 8.18
C ARG A 150 -3.55 4.59 8.98
N ALA A 151 -4.14 4.90 10.13
CA ALA A 151 -4.78 3.93 10.99
C ALA A 151 -6.10 3.47 10.37
N CYS A 152 -6.28 2.19 10.25
CA CYS A 152 -7.43 1.52 9.65
C CYS A 152 -7.98 0.46 10.60
N THR A 153 -9.26 0.15 10.47
CA THR A 153 -9.78 -1.11 11.01
C THR A 153 -9.38 -2.26 10.09
N GLN A 154 -9.44 -3.49 10.60
CA GLN A 154 -9.22 -4.70 9.80
C GLN A 154 -10.07 -4.68 8.51
N GLN A 155 -11.36 -4.37 8.63
CA GLN A 155 -12.27 -4.29 7.48
C GLN A 155 -11.82 -3.22 6.46
N GLN A 156 -11.34 -2.07 6.95
CA GLN A 156 -10.83 -1.03 6.06
C GLN A 156 -9.57 -1.46 5.30
N LEU A 157 -8.68 -2.24 5.93
CA LEU A 157 -7.52 -2.81 5.23
C LEU A 157 -7.97 -3.77 4.12
N TYR A 158 -8.94 -4.65 4.37
CA TYR A 158 -9.54 -5.51 3.33
C TYR A 158 -10.14 -4.70 2.18
N MET A 159 -10.84 -3.59 2.47
CA MET A 159 -11.38 -2.72 1.42
C MET A 159 -10.28 -2.11 0.54
N LEU A 160 -9.14 -1.74 1.11
CA LEU A 160 -8.00 -1.20 0.35
C LEU A 160 -7.38 -2.25 -0.58
N THR A 161 -7.23 -3.47 -0.11
CA THR A 161 -6.67 -4.58 -0.92
C THR A 161 -7.65 -5.03 -2.01
N GLU A 162 -8.95 -5.09 -1.70
CA GLU A 162 -10.00 -5.37 -2.67
C GLU A 162 -10.07 -4.30 -3.76
N TYR A 163 -9.98 -3.02 -3.39
CA TYR A 163 -9.92 -1.93 -4.36
C TYR A 163 -8.74 -2.09 -5.33
N ALA A 164 -7.57 -2.45 -4.82
CA ALA A 164 -6.39 -2.66 -5.66
C ALA A 164 -6.56 -3.84 -6.63
N GLU A 165 -7.16 -4.95 -6.17
CA GLU A 165 -7.50 -6.10 -7.04
C GLU A 165 -8.44 -5.67 -8.17
N LYS A 166 -9.49 -4.90 -7.86
CA LYS A 166 -10.43 -4.36 -8.86
C LYS A 166 -9.77 -3.39 -9.82
N ALA A 167 -8.87 -2.54 -9.33
CA ALA A 167 -8.12 -1.63 -10.20
C ALA A 167 -7.22 -2.40 -11.19
N ALA A 168 -6.59 -3.48 -10.73
CA ALA A 168 -5.81 -4.36 -11.59
C ALA A 168 -6.71 -5.10 -12.60
N ASP A 169 -7.85 -5.61 -12.16
CA ASP A 169 -8.82 -6.30 -13.03
C ASP A 169 -9.38 -5.37 -14.13
N ASN A 170 -9.70 -4.13 -13.79
CA ASN A 170 -10.13 -3.12 -14.75
C ASN A 170 -9.03 -2.82 -15.79
N ALA A 171 -7.77 -2.73 -15.35
CA ALA A 171 -6.65 -2.54 -16.28
C ALA A 171 -6.51 -3.73 -17.26
N VAL A 172 -6.68 -4.96 -16.76
CA VAL A 172 -6.70 -6.16 -17.62
C VAL A 172 -7.84 -6.10 -18.64
N ARG A 173 -9.06 -5.71 -18.22
CA ARG A 173 -10.21 -5.56 -19.14
C ARG A 173 -9.93 -4.52 -20.23
N GLU A 174 -9.36 -3.38 -19.87
CA GLU A 174 -8.97 -2.34 -20.84
C GLU A 174 -7.93 -2.87 -21.84
N ILE A 175 -6.90 -3.58 -21.37
CA ILE A 175 -5.86 -4.18 -22.23
C ILE A 175 -6.49 -5.20 -23.18
N LEU A 176 -7.30 -6.13 -22.69
CA LEU A 176 -7.94 -7.17 -23.48
C LEU A 176 -8.98 -6.62 -24.48
N SER A 177 -9.61 -5.49 -24.16
CA SER A 177 -10.48 -4.77 -25.08
C SER A 177 -9.75 -4.03 -26.22
N GLY A 178 -8.42 -4.05 -26.20
CA GLY A 178 -7.59 -3.35 -27.19
C GLY A 178 -7.53 -1.83 -26.96
N CYS A 179 -7.74 -1.36 -25.73
CA CYS A 179 -7.63 0.06 -25.41
C CYS A 179 -6.16 0.50 -25.48
N ILE A 180 -5.85 1.36 -26.48
CA ILE A 180 -4.52 1.94 -26.71
C ILE A 180 -4.50 3.46 -26.48
N ALA A 181 -5.51 4.00 -25.80
CA ALA A 181 -5.63 5.43 -25.58
C ALA A 181 -4.47 5.96 -24.72
N ALA A 182 -3.75 6.94 -25.26
CA ALA A 182 -2.71 7.64 -24.52
C ALA A 182 -3.33 8.64 -23.54
N LEU A 183 -3.56 8.20 -22.29
CA LEU A 183 -4.14 8.98 -21.20
C LEU A 183 -3.14 9.07 -20.02
N PRO A 184 -2.04 9.82 -20.16
CA PRO A 184 -1.04 9.90 -19.10
C PRO A 184 -1.64 10.52 -17.83
N ALA A 185 -1.22 9.98 -16.69
CA ALA A 185 -1.57 10.53 -15.38
C ALA A 185 -0.77 11.80 -15.10
N GLU A 186 -1.44 12.82 -14.57
CA GLU A 186 -0.84 14.02 -14.00
C GLU A 186 -1.08 14.04 -12.48
N SER A 187 -0.05 14.32 -11.71
CA SER A 187 -0.12 14.48 -10.26
C SER A 187 0.71 15.69 -9.85
N GLY A 188 0.08 16.69 -9.28
CA GLY A 188 0.67 18.01 -9.12
C GLY A 188 1.07 18.58 -10.48
N ASN A 189 2.33 19.01 -10.60
CA ASN A 189 2.87 19.54 -11.85
C ASN A 189 3.69 18.51 -12.67
N LYS A 190 3.56 17.21 -12.37
CA LYS A 190 4.32 16.15 -13.04
C LYS A 190 3.39 15.22 -13.80
N THR A 191 3.72 14.99 -15.04
CA THR A 191 3.03 13.99 -15.88
C THR A 191 3.96 12.81 -16.16
N ALA A 192 3.39 11.66 -16.50
CA ALA A 192 4.15 10.52 -16.98
C ALA A 192 4.98 10.88 -18.25
N CYS A 193 4.54 11.88 -19.02
CA CYS A 193 5.25 12.37 -20.21
C CYS A 193 6.59 13.03 -19.89
N SER A 194 6.80 13.53 -18.66
CA SER A 194 8.05 14.18 -18.26
C SER A 194 9.27 13.25 -18.30
N PHE A 195 9.03 11.94 -18.30
CA PHE A 195 10.07 10.89 -18.29
C PHE A 195 9.88 9.89 -19.43
N CYS A 196 9.13 10.27 -20.48
CA CYS A 196 8.79 9.37 -21.58
C CYS A 196 9.83 9.46 -22.69
N ASP A 197 10.46 8.33 -23.02
CA ASP A 197 11.44 8.22 -24.10
C ASP A 197 10.83 8.51 -25.49
N TYR A 198 9.52 8.38 -25.64
CA TYR A 198 8.79 8.60 -26.88
C TYR A 198 8.24 10.03 -27.02
N ALA A 199 8.61 10.98 -26.17
CA ALA A 199 8.06 12.33 -26.16
C ALA A 199 8.25 13.05 -27.50
N SER A 200 9.41 12.84 -28.17
CA SER A 200 9.75 13.42 -29.48
C SER A 200 8.88 12.91 -30.65
N VAL A 201 8.41 11.66 -30.56
CA VAL A 201 7.56 11.01 -31.58
C VAL A 201 6.09 11.24 -31.31
N CYS A 202 5.68 11.17 -30.03
CA CYS A 202 4.29 11.26 -29.62
C CYS A 202 3.67 12.65 -29.84
N ARG A 203 4.45 13.72 -29.87
CA ARG A 203 4.00 15.12 -30.00
C ARG A 203 3.04 15.55 -28.87
N GLY A 204 3.03 14.84 -27.76
CA GLY A 204 2.19 15.08 -26.59
C GLY A 204 0.81 14.41 -26.65
N PRO A 205 0.22 14.14 -25.48
CA PRO A 205 -1.09 13.50 -25.38
C PRO A 205 -2.21 14.49 -25.69
N ARG A 206 -3.28 14.01 -26.33
CA ARG A 206 -4.50 14.80 -26.57
C ARG A 206 -5.31 15.04 -25.29
N ARG A 207 -5.18 14.18 -24.29
CA ARG A 207 -5.87 14.24 -23.01
C ARG A 207 -4.93 13.84 -21.90
N ILE A 208 -5.07 14.46 -20.74
CA ILE A 208 -4.34 14.17 -19.52
C ILE A 208 -5.35 13.81 -18.44
N ARG A 209 -5.09 12.75 -17.69
CA ARG A 209 -5.92 12.33 -16.57
C ARG A 209 -5.35 12.94 -15.27
N LYS A 210 -6.08 13.88 -14.68
CA LYS A 210 -5.72 14.42 -13.35
C LYS A 210 -5.91 13.36 -12.28
N CYS A 211 -4.88 13.14 -11.47
CA CYS A 211 -4.79 12.05 -10.50
C CYS A 211 -4.39 12.58 -9.12
N ASP A 212 -5.12 13.57 -8.63
CA ASP A 212 -4.86 14.24 -7.36
C ASP A 212 -6.13 14.37 -6.51
N GLY A 213 -5.93 14.56 -5.20
CA GLY A 213 -6.99 15.00 -4.28
C GLY A 213 -7.91 13.91 -3.73
N ALA A 214 -7.82 12.67 -4.23
CA ALA A 214 -8.63 11.59 -3.69
C ALA A 214 -8.19 11.22 -2.26
N LYS A 215 -9.18 10.94 -1.42
CA LYS A 215 -9.02 10.59 0.00
C LYS A 215 -9.31 9.12 0.23
N ARG A 216 -9.02 8.65 1.43
CA ARG A 216 -9.30 7.28 1.87
C ARG A 216 -10.79 6.93 1.76
N GLU A 217 -11.64 7.88 2.12
CA GLU A 217 -13.09 7.76 2.11
C GLU A 217 -13.64 7.50 0.70
N ASP A 218 -13.03 8.12 -0.33
CA ASP A 218 -13.42 7.92 -1.73
C ASP A 218 -13.19 6.45 -2.18
N ILE A 219 -12.13 5.81 -1.66
CA ILE A 219 -11.86 4.39 -1.91
C ILE A 219 -12.93 3.52 -1.25
N PHE A 220 -13.26 3.79 0.00
CA PHE A 220 -14.27 3.03 0.74
C PHE A 220 -15.65 3.14 0.08
N GLU A 221 -16.03 4.35 -0.37
CA GLU A 221 -17.24 4.55 -1.13
C GLU A 221 -17.25 3.75 -2.44
N ALA A 222 -16.12 3.75 -3.16
CA ALA A 222 -16.01 3.03 -4.43
C ALA A 222 -16.15 1.51 -4.23
N VAL A 223 -15.60 0.96 -3.14
CA VAL A 223 -15.76 -0.48 -2.82
C VAL A 223 -17.18 -0.81 -2.39
N THR A 224 -17.86 0.07 -1.67
CA THR A 224 -19.24 -0.18 -1.18
C THR A 224 -20.28 -0.11 -2.29
N LYS A 225 -20.01 0.63 -3.37
CA LYS A 225 -20.92 0.77 -4.54
C LYS A 225 -20.79 -0.36 -5.58
N LEU A 226 -19.93 -1.30 -5.35
CA LEU A 226 -19.62 -2.45 -6.20
C LEU A 226 -20.41 -3.69 -5.78
#